data_c2a6598c0a57fa5d378ae920c1a7aeed
#
_entry.id   c2a6598c0a57fa5d378ae920c1a7aeed
#
_cell.length_a   1.000
_cell.length_b   1.000
_cell.length_c   1.000
_cell.angle_alpha   90.00
_cell.angle_beta   90.00
_cell.angle_gamma   90.00
#
_symmetry.space_group_name_H-M   'P 1'
#
loop_
_entity.id
_entity.type
_entity.pdbx_description
1 polymer ?
#
loop_
_entity_poly.entity_id
_entity_poly.type
_entity_poly.pdbx_seq_one_letter_code
_entity_poly.pdbx_strand_id
1 'polypeptide(L)'
;QARRDAEALGVSPALAESLLQSLIRGSLTTQEQARVASQGRGSGRSALVIGGRGKMGHWMADFLAAQGFAVTVADPSGEVAADDYVADWKSSDLHHDIIVVATPIRIANAVLAELAGRRPRGIVFDIGSLKTPLRSGLEQLRAAGCHVTSVHPMFGPDTELLSGRHVIFIDLGDAAALAEARALFGSTMADLVVMGLDEHDRLIAFVLGLSHALNIAFFTALAESGEAAPRLARMSSTTFDAQLDVATRVATENPDLYFEIQSLNDYGVESLNALQAAVNRLCRSVQEGDAATFVAMMQQGNEYLRERQAARDEASR
;
A
#
# COMPACT_ATOMS: atom_id res chain seq x y z
N GLN A 1 5.59 30.69 10.93
CA GLN A 1 6.60 31.72 10.70
C GLN A 1 6.61 32.13 9.23
N ALA A 2 6.91 31.23 8.27
CA ALA A 2 7.03 31.50 6.85
C ALA A 2 5.85 32.28 6.21
N ARG A 3 4.62 31.95 6.57
CA ARG A 3 3.43 32.68 6.10
C ARG A 3 3.45 34.16 6.52
N ARG A 4 3.83 34.43 7.78
CA ARG A 4 3.93 35.81 8.32
C ARG A 4 5.06 36.60 7.66
N ASP A 5 6.20 35.98 7.45
CA ASP A 5 7.36 36.62 6.82
C ASP A 5 7.09 36.91 5.34
N ALA A 6 6.41 36.01 4.63
CA ALA A 6 5.96 36.20 3.26
C ALA A 6 5.00 37.39 3.13
N GLU A 7 4.02 37.48 4.02
CA GLU A 7 3.05 38.59 4.05
C GLU A 7 3.75 39.94 4.26
N ALA A 8 4.72 39.99 5.18
CA ALA A 8 5.53 41.20 5.42
C ALA A 8 6.37 41.63 4.21
N LEU A 9 6.73 40.70 3.33
CA LEU A 9 7.51 40.93 2.11
C LEU A 9 6.62 41.09 0.87
N GLY A 10 5.30 41.11 1.02
CA GLY A 10 4.36 41.23 -0.13
C GLY A 10 4.29 39.97 -1.00
N VAL A 11 4.77 38.83 -0.49
CA VAL A 11 4.68 37.53 -1.19
C VAL A 11 3.44 36.79 -0.71
N SER A 12 2.78 36.05 -1.61
CA SER A 12 1.63 35.21 -1.24
C SER A 12 2.02 34.20 -0.14
N PRO A 13 1.38 34.21 1.05
CA PRO A 13 1.65 33.27 2.12
C PRO A 13 1.45 31.80 1.72
N ALA A 14 0.46 31.52 0.86
CA ALA A 14 0.18 30.18 0.34
C ALA A 14 1.30 29.69 -0.60
N LEU A 15 1.82 30.59 -1.47
CA LEU A 15 2.94 30.26 -2.35
C LEU A 15 4.21 29.98 -1.55
N ALA A 16 4.53 30.81 -0.56
CA ALA A 16 5.70 30.62 0.29
C ALA A 16 5.63 29.30 1.06
N GLU A 17 4.46 28.96 1.61
CA GLU A 17 4.23 27.69 2.29
C GLU A 17 4.41 26.48 1.34
N SER A 18 3.81 26.53 0.14
CA SER A 18 3.93 25.45 -0.86
C SER A 18 5.39 25.22 -1.29
N LEU A 19 6.15 26.28 -1.55
CA LEU A 19 7.57 26.19 -1.89
C LEU A 19 8.39 25.59 -0.76
N LEU A 20 8.17 26.03 0.48
CA LEU A 20 8.87 25.48 1.65
C LEU A 20 8.53 24.02 1.90
N GLN A 21 7.27 23.64 1.76
CA GLN A 21 6.86 22.22 1.88
C GLN A 21 7.54 21.36 0.83
N SER A 22 7.66 21.85 -0.42
CA SER A 22 8.37 21.14 -1.49
C SER A 22 9.87 20.99 -1.18
N LEU A 23 10.53 22.06 -0.71
CA LEU A 23 11.93 22.03 -0.32
C LEU A 23 12.17 21.10 0.89
N ILE A 24 11.31 21.15 1.90
CA ILE A 24 11.37 20.27 3.07
C ILE A 24 11.22 18.81 2.63
N ARG A 25 10.25 18.52 1.77
CA ARG A 25 10.04 17.16 1.25
C ARG A 25 11.28 16.66 0.52
N GLY A 26 11.85 17.44 -0.40
CA GLY A 26 13.07 17.06 -1.12
C GLY A 26 14.25 16.82 -0.18
N SER A 27 14.42 17.68 0.84
CA SER A 27 15.45 17.50 1.86
C SER A 27 15.26 16.22 2.69
N LEU A 28 14.02 15.94 3.11
CA LEU A 28 13.70 14.72 3.87
C LEU A 28 13.91 13.46 3.03
N THR A 29 13.56 13.48 1.74
CA THR A 29 13.82 12.37 0.81
C THR A 29 15.31 12.07 0.74
N THR A 30 16.14 13.08 0.49
CA THR A 30 17.60 12.92 0.44
C THR A 30 18.18 12.40 1.77
N GLN A 31 17.69 12.92 2.90
CA GLN A 31 18.15 12.48 4.22
C GLN A 31 17.73 11.04 4.53
N GLU A 32 16.52 10.64 4.16
CA GLU A 32 16.05 9.27 4.34
C GLU A 32 16.88 8.30 3.49
N GLN A 33 17.10 8.60 2.20
CA GLN A 33 17.91 7.78 1.31
C GLN A 33 19.37 7.64 1.82
N ALA A 34 19.97 8.73 2.25
CA ALA A 34 21.32 8.70 2.85
C ALA A 34 21.38 7.85 4.13
N ARG A 35 20.34 7.93 4.97
CA ARG A 35 20.23 7.13 6.19
C ARG A 35 20.02 5.65 5.88
N VAL A 36 19.15 5.31 4.92
CA VAL A 36 18.93 3.94 4.44
C VAL A 36 20.25 3.33 3.93
N ALA A 37 21.00 4.08 3.13
CA ALA A 37 22.29 3.62 2.62
C ALA A 37 23.35 3.47 3.72
N SER A 38 23.46 4.45 4.63
CA SER A 38 24.49 4.44 5.68
C SER A 38 24.24 3.45 6.81
N GLN A 39 22.97 3.14 7.10
CA GLN A 39 22.54 2.18 8.11
C GLN A 39 22.09 0.85 7.50
N GLY A 40 22.39 0.63 6.22
CA GLY A 40 22.00 -0.56 5.47
C GLY A 40 22.48 -1.85 6.12
N ARG A 41 21.69 -2.89 6.01
CA ARG A 41 21.91 -4.19 6.67
C ARG A 41 22.38 -5.28 5.72
N GLY A 42 22.66 -4.91 4.45
CA GLY A 42 22.93 -5.86 3.36
C GLY A 42 24.38 -6.21 3.14
N SER A 43 25.34 -5.56 3.83
CA SER A 43 26.78 -5.82 3.59
C SER A 43 27.15 -7.30 3.77
N GLY A 44 27.60 -7.94 2.69
CA GLY A 44 27.93 -9.36 2.66
C GLY A 44 26.73 -10.31 2.66
N ARG A 45 25.52 -9.79 2.48
CA ARG A 45 24.25 -10.53 2.44
C ARG A 45 23.61 -10.45 1.05
N SER A 46 22.77 -11.43 0.75
CA SER A 46 22.07 -11.53 -0.53
C SER A 46 20.56 -11.57 -0.36
N ALA A 47 19.85 -11.10 -1.39
CA ALA A 47 18.39 -11.13 -1.44
C ALA A 47 17.90 -11.63 -2.79
N LEU A 48 16.80 -12.39 -2.80
CA LEU A 48 16.08 -12.80 -3.99
C LEU A 48 14.71 -12.14 -4.00
N VAL A 49 14.38 -11.45 -5.09
CA VAL A 49 13.06 -10.84 -5.28
C VAL A 49 12.32 -11.57 -6.40
N ILE A 50 11.36 -12.41 -6.03
CA ILE A 50 10.52 -13.17 -6.95
C ILE A 50 9.36 -12.28 -7.41
N GLY A 51 9.24 -12.03 -8.73
CA GLY A 51 8.34 -11.02 -9.29
C GLY A 51 8.95 -9.61 -9.29
N GLY A 52 10.28 -9.53 -9.29
CA GLY A 52 11.02 -8.28 -9.14
C GLY A 52 10.92 -7.30 -10.31
N ARG A 53 10.31 -7.68 -11.44
CA ARG A 53 10.01 -6.75 -12.55
C ARG A 53 8.63 -6.11 -12.47
N GLY A 54 7.77 -6.59 -11.57
CA GLY A 54 6.57 -5.88 -11.17
C GLY A 54 6.92 -4.56 -10.50
N LYS A 55 6.02 -3.56 -10.58
CA LYS A 55 6.28 -2.21 -10.02
C LYS A 55 6.76 -2.25 -8.56
N MET A 56 6.05 -2.95 -7.67
CA MET A 56 6.42 -3.07 -6.25
C MET A 56 7.62 -4.01 -6.02
N GLY A 57 7.78 -5.04 -6.86
CA GLY A 57 8.94 -5.92 -6.82
C GLY A 57 10.23 -5.16 -7.16
N HIS A 58 10.19 -4.30 -8.17
CA HIS A 58 11.31 -3.42 -8.54
C HIS A 58 11.65 -2.44 -7.43
N TRP A 59 10.61 -1.77 -6.87
CA TRP A 59 10.80 -0.90 -5.70
C TRP A 59 11.51 -1.62 -4.55
N MET A 60 11.09 -2.85 -4.25
CA MET A 60 11.70 -3.65 -3.17
C MET A 60 13.13 -4.06 -3.51
N ALA A 61 13.41 -4.43 -4.75
CA ALA A 61 14.76 -4.75 -5.19
C ALA A 61 15.71 -3.54 -5.03
N ASP A 62 15.29 -2.36 -5.48
CA ASP A 62 16.04 -1.12 -5.32
C ASP A 62 16.24 -0.75 -3.85
N PHE A 63 15.20 -0.92 -3.03
CA PHE A 63 15.27 -0.64 -1.60
C PHE A 63 16.28 -1.56 -0.88
N LEU A 64 16.33 -2.85 -1.23
CA LEU A 64 17.30 -3.79 -0.67
C LEU A 64 18.72 -3.50 -1.20
N ALA A 65 18.86 -3.19 -2.50
CA ALA A 65 20.14 -2.81 -3.10
C ALA A 65 20.71 -1.53 -2.45
N ALA A 66 19.86 -0.52 -2.18
CA ALA A 66 20.25 0.70 -1.47
C ALA A 66 20.76 0.43 -0.04
N GLN A 67 20.37 -0.68 0.58
CA GLN A 67 20.87 -1.14 1.88
C GLN A 67 22.14 -2.01 1.77
N GLY A 68 22.65 -2.23 0.56
CA GLY A 68 23.90 -2.98 0.32
C GLY A 68 23.73 -4.48 0.17
N PHE A 69 22.50 -5.00 -0.02
CA PHE A 69 22.29 -6.40 -0.38
C PHE A 69 22.73 -6.68 -1.82
N ALA A 70 23.31 -7.86 -2.07
CA ALA A 70 23.43 -8.39 -3.41
C ALA A 70 22.06 -8.94 -3.84
N VAL A 71 21.36 -8.21 -4.70
CA VAL A 71 19.97 -8.51 -5.07
C VAL A 71 19.93 -9.30 -6.37
N THR A 72 19.29 -10.47 -6.33
CA THR A 72 18.91 -11.24 -7.52
C THR A 72 17.42 -11.03 -7.80
N VAL A 73 17.08 -10.65 -9.01
CA VAL A 73 15.69 -10.50 -9.46
C VAL A 73 15.28 -11.77 -10.22
N ALA A 74 14.16 -12.37 -9.81
CA ALA A 74 13.55 -13.50 -10.52
C ALA A 74 12.20 -13.10 -11.10
N ASP A 75 12.06 -13.18 -12.44
CA ASP A 75 10.81 -12.81 -13.12
C ASP A 75 10.76 -13.43 -14.53
N PRO A 76 9.64 -14.06 -14.94
CA PRO A 76 9.54 -14.68 -16.27
C PRO A 76 9.49 -13.66 -17.42
N SER A 77 9.27 -12.37 -17.16
CA SER A 77 9.11 -11.33 -18.17
C SER A 77 10.41 -10.70 -18.67
N GLY A 78 11.57 -11.29 -18.39
CA GLY A 78 12.88 -10.69 -18.70
C GLY A 78 13.56 -11.23 -19.93
N GLU A 79 14.17 -10.32 -20.73
CA GLU A 79 15.02 -10.64 -21.88
C GLU A 79 16.53 -10.48 -21.64
N VAL A 80 16.97 -10.07 -20.47
CA VAL A 80 18.36 -9.66 -20.25
C VAL A 80 19.13 -10.66 -19.42
N ALA A 81 20.22 -11.20 -19.98
CA ALA A 81 21.27 -11.87 -19.25
C ALA A 81 22.08 -10.84 -18.45
N ALA A 82 21.62 -10.52 -17.26
CA ALA A 82 22.42 -9.83 -16.26
C ALA A 82 22.77 -10.84 -15.17
N ASP A 83 23.94 -10.72 -14.56
CA ASP A 83 24.44 -11.67 -13.55
C ASP A 83 23.52 -11.74 -12.30
N ASP A 84 22.69 -10.74 -12.10
CA ASP A 84 21.74 -10.56 -11.01
C ASP A 84 20.27 -10.83 -11.37
N TYR A 85 20.04 -11.49 -12.54
CA TYR A 85 18.70 -11.82 -13.03
C TYR A 85 18.54 -13.31 -13.35
N VAL A 86 17.39 -13.88 -12.99
CA VAL A 86 16.98 -15.23 -13.37
C VAL A 86 15.53 -15.25 -13.87
N ALA A 87 15.26 -15.93 -15.00
CA ALA A 87 13.92 -16.02 -15.56
C ALA A 87 12.98 -16.87 -14.69
N ASP A 88 13.51 -17.90 -14.05
CA ASP A 88 12.76 -18.79 -13.16
C ASP A 88 13.48 -18.92 -11.81
N TRP A 89 12.86 -18.44 -10.76
CA TRP A 89 13.37 -18.53 -9.39
C TRP A 89 13.66 -19.98 -8.94
N LYS A 90 13.02 -20.97 -9.58
CA LYS A 90 13.23 -22.41 -9.28
C LYS A 90 14.63 -22.87 -9.66
N SER A 91 15.30 -22.16 -10.56
CA SER A 91 16.69 -22.42 -10.94
C SER A 91 17.70 -21.91 -9.89
N SER A 92 17.27 -21.07 -8.95
CA SER A 92 18.10 -20.59 -7.84
C SER A 92 18.27 -21.69 -6.78
N ASP A 93 19.44 -21.67 -6.12
CA ASP A 93 19.74 -22.55 -4.99
C ASP A 93 19.07 -22.13 -3.67
N LEU A 94 18.43 -20.93 -3.66
CA LEU A 94 17.75 -20.32 -2.51
C LEU A 94 18.64 -20.12 -1.25
N HIS A 95 19.93 -19.89 -1.44
CA HIS A 95 20.88 -19.62 -0.35
C HIS A 95 20.89 -18.14 0.09
N HIS A 96 19.92 -17.35 -0.41
CA HIS A 96 19.77 -15.95 -0.06
C HIS A 96 19.36 -15.76 1.41
N ASP A 97 19.87 -14.68 2.02
CA ASP A 97 19.49 -14.31 3.39
C ASP A 97 18.05 -13.79 3.48
N ILE A 98 17.57 -13.21 2.37
CA ILE A 98 16.20 -12.68 2.26
C ILE A 98 15.58 -13.17 0.96
N ILE A 99 14.36 -13.66 1.02
CA ILE A 99 13.55 -14.01 -0.14
C ILE A 99 12.24 -13.25 -0.06
N VAL A 100 11.99 -12.41 -1.05
CA VAL A 100 10.77 -11.60 -1.17
C VAL A 100 9.89 -12.17 -2.27
N VAL A 101 8.62 -12.41 -1.95
CA VAL A 101 7.59 -12.79 -2.93
C VAL A 101 6.77 -11.55 -3.30
N ALA A 102 7.01 -11.01 -4.49
CA ALA A 102 6.38 -9.81 -5.05
C ALA A 102 5.52 -10.12 -6.29
N THR A 103 5.04 -11.35 -6.40
CA THR A 103 4.19 -11.81 -7.50
C THR A 103 2.73 -11.39 -7.29
N PRO A 104 1.88 -11.40 -8.34
CA PRO A 104 0.44 -11.20 -8.18
C PRO A 104 -0.15 -12.11 -7.10
N ILE A 105 -1.16 -11.63 -6.37
CA ILE A 105 -1.74 -12.31 -5.19
C ILE A 105 -2.19 -13.74 -5.52
N ARG A 106 -2.78 -13.94 -6.70
CA ARG A 106 -3.27 -15.26 -7.16
C ARG A 106 -2.21 -16.35 -7.23
N ILE A 107 -0.97 -15.97 -7.55
CA ILE A 107 0.14 -16.92 -7.67
C ILE A 107 1.07 -16.92 -6.47
N ALA A 108 1.06 -15.88 -5.66
CA ALA A 108 1.94 -15.73 -4.51
C ALA A 108 1.80 -16.90 -3.53
N ASN A 109 0.57 -17.36 -3.26
CA ASN A 109 0.34 -18.50 -2.37
C ASN A 109 1.01 -19.82 -2.87
N ALA A 110 0.95 -20.08 -4.18
CA ALA A 110 1.60 -21.24 -4.78
C ALA A 110 3.13 -21.12 -4.71
N VAL A 111 3.68 -19.93 -4.92
CA VAL A 111 5.12 -19.67 -4.78
C VAL A 111 5.58 -19.92 -3.35
N LEU A 112 4.83 -19.43 -2.34
CA LEU A 112 5.14 -19.67 -0.93
C LEU A 112 5.08 -21.15 -0.57
N ALA A 113 4.09 -21.89 -1.08
CA ALA A 113 3.97 -23.33 -0.86
C ALA A 113 5.12 -24.12 -1.51
N GLU A 114 5.56 -23.74 -2.71
CA GLU A 114 6.73 -24.36 -3.36
C GLU A 114 8.03 -24.05 -2.59
N LEU A 115 8.20 -22.81 -2.11
CA LEU A 115 9.33 -22.43 -1.25
C LEU A 115 9.37 -23.27 0.05
N ALA A 116 8.21 -23.56 0.65
CA ALA A 116 8.13 -24.43 1.81
C ALA A 116 8.70 -25.84 1.55
N GLY A 117 8.47 -26.40 0.36
CA GLY A 117 9.04 -27.68 -0.05
C GLY A 117 10.58 -27.65 -0.20
N ARG A 118 11.14 -26.50 -0.52
CA ARG A 118 12.58 -26.29 -0.72
C ARG A 118 13.35 -25.85 0.53
N ARG A 119 12.63 -25.42 1.57
CA ARG A 119 13.15 -25.05 2.89
C ARG A 119 14.33 -24.08 2.83
N PRO A 120 14.16 -22.86 2.28
CA PRO A 120 15.21 -21.84 2.29
C PRO A 120 15.62 -21.52 3.73
N ARG A 121 16.91 -21.15 3.91
CA ARG A 121 17.48 -20.80 5.23
C ARG A 121 17.24 -19.37 5.63
N GLY A 122 17.17 -18.47 4.66
CA GLY A 122 16.91 -17.04 4.88
C GLY A 122 15.47 -16.78 5.25
N ILE A 123 15.17 -15.53 5.62
CA ILE A 123 13.78 -15.14 5.88
C ILE A 123 13.01 -15.06 4.57
N VAL A 124 11.76 -15.53 4.59
CA VAL A 124 10.81 -15.41 3.48
C VAL A 124 9.69 -14.49 3.89
N PHE A 125 9.35 -13.53 3.05
CA PHE A 125 8.14 -12.75 3.19
C PHE A 125 7.54 -12.34 1.85
N ASP A 126 6.23 -12.17 1.81
CA ASP A 126 5.52 -11.55 0.69
C ASP A 126 5.33 -10.03 0.93
N ILE A 127 5.01 -9.30 -0.14
CA ILE A 127 4.62 -7.89 -0.08
C ILE A 127 3.22 -7.63 -0.64
N GLY A 128 2.37 -8.66 -0.66
CA GLY A 128 1.01 -8.59 -1.18
C GLY A 128 0.08 -7.68 -0.38
N SER A 129 -0.88 -7.08 -1.05
CA SER A 129 -1.88 -6.20 -0.40
C SER A 129 -2.92 -6.96 0.42
N LEU A 130 -3.07 -8.27 0.23
CA LEU A 130 -3.94 -9.16 1.01
C LEU A 130 -3.13 -10.29 1.61
N LYS A 131 -3.60 -10.81 2.74
CA LYS A 131 -2.93 -11.85 3.51
C LYS A 131 -3.74 -13.14 3.63
N THR A 132 -5.07 -13.07 3.70
CA THR A 132 -5.92 -14.27 3.78
C THR A 132 -5.74 -15.21 2.59
N PRO A 133 -5.56 -14.75 1.33
CA PRO A 133 -5.25 -15.64 0.21
C PRO A 133 -3.91 -16.36 0.31
N LEU A 134 -2.98 -15.83 1.11
CA LEU A 134 -1.60 -16.37 1.27
C LEU A 134 -1.47 -17.28 2.49
N ARG A 135 -2.50 -17.38 3.32
CA ARG A 135 -2.50 -18.12 4.59
C ARG A 135 -1.90 -19.51 4.46
N SER A 136 -2.37 -20.30 3.50
CA SER A 136 -1.93 -21.69 3.34
C SER A 136 -0.44 -21.79 3.02
N GLY A 137 0.10 -20.96 2.14
CA GLY A 137 1.53 -20.95 1.80
C GLY A 137 2.41 -20.49 2.97
N LEU A 138 1.96 -19.46 3.70
CA LEU A 138 2.64 -18.97 4.89
C LEU A 138 2.67 -20.03 6.02
N GLU A 139 1.57 -20.72 6.24
CA GLU A 139 1.48 -21.82 7.20
C GLU A 139 2.35 -23.01 6.82
N GLN A 140 2.42 -23.36 5.54
CA GLN A 140 3.30 -24.41 5.03
C GLN A 140 4.78 -24.08 5.25
N LEU A 141 5.21 -22.83 4.96
CA LEU A 141 6.57 -22.37 5.26
C LEU A 141 6.90 -22.52 6.74
N ARG A 142 6.00 -22.04 7.60
CA ARG A 142 6.18 -22.17 9.05
C ARG A 142 6.25 -23.64 9.50
N ALA A 143 5.35 -24.49 9.01
CA ALA A 143 5.33 -25.90 9.31
C ALA A 143 6.59 -26.65 8.82
N ALA A 144 7.20 -26.18 7.73
CA ALA A 144 8.47 -26.69 7.21
C ALA A 144 9.69 -26.24 8.03
N GLY A 145 9.50 -25.36 9.02
CA GLY A 145 10.57 -24.81 9.87
C GLY A 145 11.33 -23.65 9.20
N CYS A 146 10.78 -23.02 8.17
CA CYS A 146 11.35 -21.84 7.55
C CYS A 146 11.08 -20.59 8.40
N HIS A 147 11.97 -19.61 8.34
CA HIS A 147 11.76 -18.29 8.91
C HIS A 147 10.83 -17.48 8.02
N VAL A 148 9.65 -17.12 8.50
CA VAL A 148 8.60 -16.49 7.68
C VAL A 148 7.84 -15.40 8.42
N THR A 149 7.60 -14.32 7.72
CA THR A 149 6.64 -13.26 8.07
C THR A 149 5.90 -12.81 6.80
N SER A 150 5.12 -11.75 6.89
CA SER A 150 4.46 -11.16 5.74
C SER A 150 4.44 -9.64 5.92
N VAL A 151 4.63 -8.88 4.84
CA VAL A 151 4.79 -7.43 4.88
C VAL A 151 3.81 -6.80 3.90
N HIS A 152 3.17 -5.70 4.29
CA HIS A 152 2.37 -4.90 3.38
C HIS A 152 2.85 -3.45 3.41
N PRO A 153 3.63 -3.01 2.41
CA PRO A 153 3.92 -1.60 2.19
C PRO A 153 2.63 -0.87 1.76
N MET A 154 2.12 0.03 2.61
CA MET A 154 0.87 0.77 2.35
C MET A 154 1.13 2.01 1.48
N PHE A 155 1.86 1.82 0.39
CA PHE A 155 2.21 2.87 -0.56
C PHE A 155 2.47 2.30 -1.96
N GLY A 156 2.41 3.17 -2.98
CA GLY A 156 2.68 2.78 -4.36
C GLY A 156 4.17 2.84 -4.72
N PRO A 157 4.54 2.28 -5.88
CA PRO A 157 5.93 2.15 -6.34
C PRO A 157 6.64 3.48 -6.60
N ASP A 158 5.88 4.55 -6.81
CA ASP A 158 6.43 5.90 -7.05
C ASP A 158 6.75 6.64 -5.73
N THR A 159 6.72 5.94 -4.60
CA THR A 159 6.98 6.55 -3.28
C THR A 159 8.48 6.59 -3.00
N GLU A 160 9.03 7.80 -2.94
CA GLU A 160 10.44 8.06 -2.65
C GLU A 160 10.72 8.35 -1.17
N LEU A 161 9.75 8.93 -0.45
CA LEU A 161 9.84 9.30 0.96
C LEU A 161 8.77 8.53 1.74
N LEU A 162 9.21 7.79 2.77
CA LEU A 162 8.31 6.97 3.59
C LEU A 162 7.72 7.70 4.81
N SER A 163 8.10 8.95 5.04
CA SER A 163 7.47 9.78 6.09
C SER A 163 5.95 9.86 5.91
N GLY A 164 5.21 9.48 6.96
CA GLY A 164 3.74 9.41 6.94
C GLY A 164 3.18 8.26 6.09
N ARG A 165 4.00 7.29 5.72
CA ARG A 165 3.60 6.01 5.12
C ARG A 165 3.63 4.92 6.17
N HIS A 166 2.81 3.90 5.99
CA HIS A 166 2.76 2.75 6.88
C HIS A 166 3.38 1.53 6.20
N VAL A 167 4.07 0.71 6.99
CA VAL A 167 4.47 -0.64 6.60
C VAL A 167 3.89 -1.58 7.65
N ILE A 168 3.04 -2.49 7.21
CA ILE A 168 2.37 -3.44 8.10
C ILE A 168 3.12 -4.77 8.05
N PHE A 169 3.40 -5.32 9.21
CA PHE A 169 4.05 -6.62 9.40
C PHE A 169 3.07 -7.57 10.05
N ILE A 170 2.96 -8.77 9.51
CA ILE A 170 2.05 -9.79 10.02
C ILE A 170 2.79 -10.68 10.99
N ASP A 171 2.30 -10.74 12.22
CA ASP A 171 2.80 -11.69 13.21
C ASP A 171 2.27 -13.09 12.89
N LEU A 172 3.17 -13.96 12.45
CA LEU A 172 2.91 -15.37 12.18
C LEU A 172 3.47 -16.30 13.28
N GLY A 173 3.92 -15.73 14.40
CA GLY A 173 4.53 -16.46 15.51
C GLY A 173 6.03 -16.76 15.33
N ASP A 174 6.70 -16.18 14.32
CA ASP A 174 8.16 -16.17 14.15
C ASP A 174 8.72 -14.80 14.50
N ALA A 175 9.06 -14.60 15.76
CA ALA A 175 9.56 -13.33 16.28
C ALA A 175 10.89 -12.91 15.62
N ALA A 176 11.73 -13.86 15.21
CA ALA A 176 13.01 -13.58 14.57
C ALA A 176 12.82 -13.04 13.15
N ALA A 177 11.99 -13.73 12.34
CA ALA A 177 11.66 -13.27 10.99
C ALA A 177 10.95 -11.92 11.01
N LEU A 178 10.01 -11.73 11.93
CA LEU A 178 9.30 -10.45 12.12
C LEU A 178 10.26 -9.30 12.48
N ALA A 179 11.16 -9.54 13.42
CA ALA A 179 12.14 -8.53 13.84
C ALA A 179 13.11 -8.18 12.73
N GLU A 180 13.56 -9.17 11.96
CA GLU A 180 14.47 -8.95 10.83
C GLU A 180 13.79 -8.17 9.69
N ALA A 181 12.57 -8.55 9.29
CA ALA A 181 11.82 -7.82 8.28
C ALA A 181 11.54 -6.37 8.71
N ARG A 182 11.17 -6.14 9.97
CA ARG A 182 11.00 -4.78 10.51
C ARG A 182 12.30 -3.96 10.49
N ALA A 183 13.42 -4.61 10.78
CA ALA A 183 14.71 -3.94 10.81
C ALA A 183 15.15 -3.39 9.44
N LEU A 184 14.66 -3.97 8.32
CA LEU A 184 14.89 -3.42 6.98
C LEU A 184 14.31 -2.01 6.82
N PHE A 185 13.21 -1.71 7.49
CA PHE A 185 12.54 -0.41 7.44
C PHE A 185 12.93 0.50 8.62
N GLY A 186 13.75 0.03 9.55
CA GLY A 186 14.10 0.77 10.78
C GLY A 186 14.86 2.08 10.54
N SER A 187 15.54 2.22 9.41
CA SER A 187 16.24 3.44 9.01
C SER A 187 15.36 4.41 8.21
N THR A 188 14.12 4.03 7.87
CA THR A 188 13.16 4.89 7.16
C THR A 188 12.35 5.75 8.13
N MET A 189 11.51 6.64 7.60
CA MET A 189 10.54 7.43 8.35
C MET A 189 9.13 6.84 8.28
N ALA A 190 8.98 5.56 7.90
CA ALA A 190 7.70 4.89 7.88
C ALA A 190 7.20 4.55 9.29
N ASP A 191 5.89 4.57 9.46
CA ASP A 191 5.23 4.02 10.65
C ASP A 191 5.16 2.49 10.52
N LEU A 192 5.82 1.77 11.44
CA LEU A 192 5.92 0.32 11.41
C LEU A 192 4.87 -0.32 12.34
N VAL A 193 3.85 -0.92 11.74
CA VAL A 193 2.70 -1.49 12.46
C VAL A 193 2.78 -3.02 12.43
N VAL A 194 2.49 -3.68 13.56
CA VAL A 194 2.40 -5.15 13.66
C VAL A 194 0.98 -5.54 13.99
N MET A 195 0.43 -6.53 13.27
CA MET A 195 -0.91 -7.06 13.55
C MET A 195 -1.05 -8.51 13.10
N GLY A 196 -2.16 -9.14 13.45
CA GLY A 196 -2.51 -10.47 12.99
C GLY A 196 -3.03 -10.47 11.54
N LEU A 197 -2.96 -11.63 10.87
CA LEU A 197 -3.35 -11.81 9.48
C LEU A 197 -4.83 -11.45 9.23
N ASP A 198 -5.73 -11.95 10.07
CA ASP A 198 -7.17 -11.68 9.93
C ASP A 198 -7.53 -10.23 10.26
N GLU A 199 -6.87 -9.66 11.27
CA GLU A 199 -7.04 -8.24 11.61
C GLU A 199 -6.64 -7.36 10.43
N HIS A 200 -5.51 -7.65 9.79
CA HIS A 200 -5.04 -6.95 8.61
C HIS A 200 -6.11 -6.93 7.51
N ASP A 201 -6.56 -8.09 7.05
CA ASP A 201 -7.46 -8.16 5.89
C ASP A 201 -8.86 -7.61 6.20
N ARG A 202 -9.30 -7.69 7.47
CA ARG A 202 -10.54 -7.03 7.92
C ARG A 202 -10.45 -5.51 7.82
N LEU A 203 -9.31 -4.92 8.21
CA LEU A 203 -9.07 -3.48 8.06
C LEU A 203 -8.87 -3.08 6.60
N ILE A 204 -8.14 -3.88 5.83
CA ILE A 204 -7.89 -3.63 4.40
C ILE A 204 -9.18 -3.68 3.57
N ALA A 205 -10.17 -4.48 3.95
CA ALA A 205 -11.49 -4.46 3.32
C ALA A 205 -12.12 -3.07 3.32
N PHE A 206 -11.85 -2.25 4.35
CA PHE A 206 -12.32 -0.86 4.41
C PHE A 206 -11.31 0.12 3.83
N VAL A 207 -10.02 0.00 4.16
CA VAL A 207 -9.01 0.97 3.73
C VAL A 207 -8.78 0.94 2.22
N LEU A 208 -8.68 -0.25 1.62
CA LEU A 208 -8.54 -0.41 0.17
C LEU A 208 -9.88 -0.79 -0.48
N GLY A 209 -10.54 -1.85 0.00
CA GLY A 209 -11.74 -2.39 -0.60
C GLY A 209 -12.84 -1.35 -0.77
N LEU A 210 -13.28 -0.74 0.33
CA LEU A 210 -14.33 0.29 0.31
C LEU A 210 -13.94 1.52 -0.50
N SER A 211 -12.71 2.03 -0.34
CA SER A 211 -12.27 3.22 -1.04
C SER A 211 -12.16 3.01 -2.56
N HIS A 212 -11.66 1.85 -2.99
CA HIS A 212 -11.62 1.50 -4.41
C HIS A 212 -13.02 1.32 -4.99
N ALA A 213 -13.89 0.57 -4.31
CA ALA A 213 -15.27 0.33 -4.75
C ALA A 213 -16.06 1.63 -4.91
N LEU A 214 -15.92 2.57 -3.97
CA LEU A 214 -16.55 3.88 -4.05
C LEU A 214 -16.11 4.64 -5.31
N ASN A 215 -14.81 4.68 -5.60
CA ASN A 215 -14.30 5.39 -6.77
C ASN A 215 -14.67 4.68 -8.08
N ILE A 216 -14.65 3.34 -8.11
CA ILE A 216 -15.12 2.55 -9.27
C ILE A 216 -16.59 2.83 -9.54
N ALA A 217 -17.45 2.80 -8.52
CA ALA A 217 -18.86 3.12 -8.66
C ALA A 217 -19.09 4.58 -9.11
N PHE A 218 -18.29 5.51 -8.59
CA PHE A 218 -18.39 6.92 -8.92
C PHE A 218 -18.09 7.19 -10.40
N PHE A 219 -16.94 6.76 -10.92
CA PHE A 219 -16.62 7.00 -12.33
C PHE A 219 -17.47 6.16 -13.28
N THR A 220 -17.94 4.98 -12.87
CA THR A 220 -18.90 4.18 -13.64
C THR A 220 -20.24 4.94 -13.78
N ALA A 221 -20.76 5.49 -12.68
CA ALA A 221 -21.98 6.29 -12.71
C ALA A 221 -21.84 7.54 -13.61
N LEU A 222 -20.67 8.20 -13.59
CA LEU A 222 -20.40 9.31 -14.51
C LEU A 222 -20.36 8.86 -15.96
N ALA A 223 -19.69 7.77 -16.28
CA ALA A 223 -19.57 7.24 -17.63
C ALA A 223 -20.94 6.80 -18.22
N GLU A 224 -21.80 6.27 -17.36
CA GLU A 224 -23.16 5.79 -17.73
C GLU A 224 -24.22 6.89 -17.68
N SER A 225 -23.92 8.07 -17.15
CA SER A 225 -24.89 9.18 -16.99
C SER A 225 -25.42 9.76 -18.30
N GLY A 226 -24.74 9.49 -19.42
CA GLY A 226 -25.02 10.14 -20.72
C GLY A 226 -24.50 11.55 -20.86
N GLU A 227 -23.94 12.16 -19.80
CA GLU A 227 -23.36 13.50 -19.84
C GLU A 227 -21.93 13.48 -20.40
N ALA A 228 -21.63 14.39 -21.30
CA ALA A 228 -20.29 14.48 -21.88
C ALA A 228 -19.28 15.03 -20.86
N ALA A 229 -18.14 14.36 -20.67
CA ALA A 229 -17.09 14.78 -19.73
C ALA A 229 -16.64 16.25 -19.92
N PRO A 230 -16.45 16.79 -21.15
CA PRO A 230 -16.12 18.21 -21.36
C PRO A 230 -17.22 19.17 -20.88
N ARG A 231 -18.47 18.72 -20.84
CA ARG A 231 -19.60 19.53 -20.34
C ARG A 231 -19.56 19.63 -18.82
N LEU A 232 -19.33 18.47 -18.14
CA LEU A 232 -19.17 18.42 -16.68
C LEU A 232 -17.97 19.24 -16.22
N ALA A 233 -16.85 19.19 -16.94
CA ALA A 233 -15.65 19.96 -16.62
C ALA A 233 -15.88 21.51 -16.65
N ARG A 234 -16.83 22.01 -17.45
CA ARG A 234 -17.18 23.44 -17.47
C ARG A 234 -18.02 23.89 -16.27
N MET A 235 -18.60 22.96 -15.54
CA MET A 235 -19.53 23.20 -14.42
C MET A 235 -18.99 22.58 -13.12
N SER A 236 -17.69 22.36 -13.06
CA SER A 236 -17.06 21.67 -11.92
C SER A 236 -17.14 22.50 -10.64
N SER A 237 -17.10 21.78 -9.52
CA SER A 237 -16.96 22.37 -8.18
C SER A 237 -15.67 21.87 -7.53
N THR A 238 -15.18 22.57 -6.50
CA THR A 238 -13.96 22.16 -5.77
C THR A 238 -14.05 20.76 -5.19
N THR A 239 -15.24 20.36 -4.71
CA THR A 239 -15.49 19.00 -4.19
C THR A 239 -15.48 17.97 -5.31
N PHE A 240 -16.10 18.30 -6.45
CA PHE A 240 -16.13 17.41 -7.61
C PHE A 240 -14.73 17.19 -8.19
N ASP A 241 -13.93 18.26 -8.34
CA ASP A 241 -12.55 18.17 -8.81
C ASP A 241 -11.68 17.31 -7.89
N ALA A 242 -11.76 17.52 -6.58
CA ALA A 242 -11.03 16.71 -5.61
C ALA A 242 -11.43 15.22 -5.69
N GLN A 243 -12.72 14.93 -5.90
CA GLN A 243 -13.20 13.55 -6.08
C GLN A 243 -12.71 12.95 -7.41
N LEU A 244 -12.70 13.73 -8.49
CA LEU A 244 -12.15 13.31 -9.79
C LEU A 244 -10.66 13.01 -9.71
N ASP A 245 -9.87 13.78 -8.96
CA ASP A 245 -8.44 13.53 -8.77
C ASP A 245 -8.19 12.17 -8.11
N VAL A 246 -8.98 11.83 -7.10
CA VAL A 246 -8.91 10.50 -6.45
C VAL A 246 -9.36 9.41 -7.42
N ALA A 247 -10.51 9.60 -8.08
CA ALA A 247 -11.07 8.62 -9.00
C ALA A 247 -10.13 8.34 -10.19
N THR A 248 -9.45 9.38 -10.72
CA THR A 248 -8.47 9.26 -11.80
C THR A 248 -7.30 8.37 -11.40
N ARG A 249 -6.78 8.52 -10.18
CA ARG A 249 -5.71 7.63 -9.68
C ARG A 249 -6.16 6.17 -9.63
N VAL A 250 -7.38 5.92 -9.16
CA VAL A 250 -7.95 4.57 -9.13
C VAL A 250 -8.15 4.01 -10.53
N ALA A 251 -8.68 4.82 -11.46
CA ALA A 251 -8.98 4.39 -12.83
C ALA A 251 -7.73 4.10 -13.69
N THR A 252 -6.57 4.67 -13.34
CA THR A 252 -5.31 4.51 -14.08
C THR A 252 -4.42 3.40 -13.53
N GLU A 253 -4.80 2.77 -12.42
CA GLU A 253 -4.08 1.65 -11.83
C GLU A 253 -4.39 0.32 -12.56
N ASN A 254 -3.66 -0.74 -12.15
CA ASN A 254 -3.84 -2.08 -12.72
C ASN A 254 -5.21 -2.66 -12.33
N PRO A 255 -6.14 -2.87 -13.29
CA PRO A 255 -7.48 -3.37 -12.99
C PRO A 255 -7.49 -4.79 -12.43
N ASP A 256 -6.53 -5.64 -12.81
CA ASP A 256 -6.44 -7.01 -12.30
C ASP A 256 -6.09 -7.01 -10.81
N LEU A 257 -5.16 -6.16 -10.38
CA LEU A 257 -4.82 -6.00 -8.97
C LEU A 257 -6.03 -5.50 -8.16
N TYR A 258 -6.76 -4.51 -8.70
CA TYR A 258 -7.95 -3.99 -8.04
C TYR A 258 -9.06 -5.03 -7.92
N PHE A 259 -9.24 -5.85 -8.96
CA PHE A 259 -10.15 -6.98 -8.91
C PHE A 259 -9.72 -8.04 -7.88
N GLU A 260 -8.42 -8.36 -7.80
CA GLU A 260 -7.88 -9.25 -6.77
C GLU A 260 -8.14 -8.74 -5.35
N ILE A 261 -7.90 -7.45 -5.09
CA ILE A 261 -8.17 -6.82 -3.79
C ILE A 261 -9.65 -6.93 -3.41
N GLN A 262 -10.57 -6.77 -4.37
CA GLN A 262 -12.00 -6.87 -4.12
C GLN A 262 -12.47 -8.32 -3.93
N SER A 263 -11.95 -9.25 -4.74
CA SER A 263 -12.49 -10.60 -4.87
C SER A 263 -11.82 -11.65 -3.97
N LEU A 264 -10.58 -11.42 -3.54
CA LEU A 264 -9.78 -12.40 -2.80
C LEU A 264 -9.70 -12.09 -1.29
N ASN A 265 -10.18 -10.94 -0.83
CA ASN A 265 -10.24 -10.63 0.59
C ASN A 265 -11.43 -11.35 1.24
N ASP A 266 -11.20 -12.23 2.19
CA ASP A 266 -12.25 -12.99 2.90
C ASP A 266 -13.29 -12.06 3.58
N TYR A 267 -12.91 -10.80 3.89
CA TYR A 267 -13.76 -9.78 4.51
C TYR A 267 -14.31 -8.75 3.51
N GLY A 268 -13.98 -8.87 2.22
CA GLY A 268 -14.31 -7.86 1.19
C GLY A 268 -15.81 -7.63 1.01
N VAL A 269 -16.61 -8.70 1.13
CA VAL A 269 -18.07 -8.62 0.98
C VAL A 269 -18.72 -7.73 2.06
N GLU A 270 -18.15 -7.68 3.27
CA GLU A 270 -18.70 -6.85 4.36
C GLU A 270 -18.62 -5.36 4.03
N SER A 271 -17.50 -4.90 3.51
CA SER A 271 -17.30 -3.49 3.14
C SER A 271 -18.16 -3.07 1.96
N LEU A 272 -18.32 -3.94 0.96
CA LEU A 272 -19.23 -3.70 -0.18
C LEU A 272 -20.68 -3.62 0.24
N ASN A 273 -21.12 -4.54 1.10
CA ASN A 273 -22.48 -4.52 1.66
C ASN A 273 -22.74 -3.26 2.49
N ALA A 274 -21.75 -2.80 3.25
CA ALA A 274 -21.85 -1.57 4.01
C ALA A 274 -22.00 -0.33 3.10
N LEU A 275 -21.23 -0.27 2.00
CA LEU A 275 -21.36 0.78 0.99
C LEU A 275 -22.75 0.77 0.34
N GLN A 276 -23.20 -0.40 -0.11
CA GLN A 276 -24.51 -0.54 -0.72
C GLN A 276 -25.63 -0.11 0.23
N ALA A 277 -25.59 -0.54 1.49
CA ALA A 277 -26.56 -0.17 2.50
C ALA A 277 -26.58 1.35 2.76
N ALA A 278 -25.42 2.00 2.79
CA ALA A 278 -25.32 3.44 2.95
C ALA A 278 -25.92 4.19 1.75
N VAL A 279 -25.59 3.79 0.53
CA VAL A 279 -26.18 4.36 -0.70
C VAL A 279 -27.69 4.17 -0.73
N ASN A 280 -28.19 2.98 -0.38
CA ASN A 280 -29.63 2.71 -0.34
C ASN A 280 -30.36 3.57 0.70
N ARG A 281 -29.76 3.83 1.87
CA ARG A 281 -30.35 4.75 2.87
C ARG A 281 -30.38 6.18 2.36
N LEU A 282 -29.29 6.64 1.73
CA LEU A 282 -29.23 7.96 1.10
C LEU A 282 -30.32 8.12 0.04
N CYS A 283 -30.44 7.17 -0.87
CA CYS A 283 -31.48 7.21 -1.91
C CYS A 283 -32.89 7.28 -1.32
N ARG A 284 -33.20 6.44 -0.32
CA ARG A 284 -34.52 6.45 0.34
C ARG A 284 -34.80 7.79 1.02
N SER A 285 -33.89 8.32 1.82
CA SER A 285 -34.11 9.59 2.52
C SER A 285 -34.39 10.75 1.55
N VAL A 286 -33.74 10.76 0.38
CA VAL A 286 -33.97 11.76 -0.65
C VAL A 286 -35.34 11.55 -1.33
N GLN A 287 -35.68 10.33 -1.71
CA GLN A 287 -36.94 9.99 -2.40
C GLN A 287 -38.19 10.23 -1.53
N GLU A 288 -38.09 9.95 -0.24
CA GLU A 288 -39.15 10.09 0.74
C GLU A 288 -39.23 11.51 1.36
N GLY A 289 -38.23 12.37 1.07
CA GLY A 289 -38.12 13.71 1.67
C GLY A 289 -37.78 13.67 3.17
N ASP A 290 -37.16 12.57 3.65
CA ASP A 290 -36.80 12.37 5.06
C ASP A 290 -35.50 13.14 5.39
N ALA A 291 -35.67 14.45 5.63
CA ALA A 291 -34.57 15.33 6.01
C ALA A 291 -33.94 14.93 7.35
N ALA A 292 -34.68 14.33 8.28
CA ALA A 292 -34.17 13.93 9.59
C ALA A 292 -33.13 12.80 9.45
N THR A 293 -33.44 11.75 8.70
CA THR A 293 -32.51 10.68 8.39
C THR A 293 -31.28 11.19 7.61
N PHE A 294 -31.48 12.05 6.63
CA PHE A 294 -30.35 12.65 5.87
C PHE A 294 -29.40 13.44 6.80
N VAL A 295 -29.92 14.31 7.66
CA VAL A 295 -29.11 15.09 8.62
C VAL A 295 -28.40 14.18 9.62
N ALA A 296 -29.07 13.13 10.11
CA ALA A 296 -28.46 12.17 11.02
C ALA A 296 -27.26 11.44 10.39
N MET A 297 -27.35 11.06 9.11
CA MET A 297 -26.23 10.46 8.37
C MET A 297 -25.04 11.42 8.27
N MET A 298 -25.28 12.70 7.99
CA MET A 298 -24.23 13.73 7.92
C MET A 298 -23.56 13.95 9.28
N GLN A 299 -24.33 13.97 10.36
CA GLN A 299 -23.83 14.14 11.73
C GLN A 299 -22.95 12.95 12.14
N GLN A 300 -23.42 11.72 11.92
CA GLN A 300 -22.67 10.50 12.21
C GLN A 300 -21.32 10.48 11.45
N GLY A 301 -21.33 10.86 10.18
CA GLY A 301 -20.10 10.96 9.38
C GLY A 301 -19.13 12.01 9.93
N ASN A 302 -19.64 13.17 10.35
CA ASN A 302 -18.83 14.22 10.96
C ASN A 302 -18.18 13.79 12.29
N GLU A 303 -18.93 13.10 13.16
CA GLU A 303 -18.40 12.54 14.41
C GLU A 303 -17.26 11.57 14.16
N TYR A 304 -17.47 10.59 13.29
CA TYR A 304 -16.44 9.61 12.90
C TYR A 304 -15.15 10.27 12.35
N LEU A 305 -15.30 11.29 11.49
CA LEU A 305 -14.14 11.99 10.92
C LEU A 305 -13.39 12.84 11.95
N ARG A 306 -14.08 13.39 12.96
CA ARG A 306 -13.45 14.10 14.08
C ARG A 306 -12.65 13.17 14.98
N GLU A 307 -13.17 11.99 15.31
CA GLU A 307 -12.44 10.97 16.08
C GLU A 307 -11.16 10.55 15.37
N ARG A 308 -11.23 10.34 14.05
CA ARG A 308 -10.04 10.02 13.24
C ARG A 308 -8.98 11.14 13.27
N GLN A 309 -9.41 12.40 13.21
CA GLN A 309 -8.47 13.53 13.28
C GLN A 309 -7.80 13.62 14.65
N ALA A 310 -8.56 13.46 15.73
CA ALA A 310 -8.02 13.46 17.09
C ALA A 310 -6.98 12.35 17.29
N ALA A 311 -7.26 11.13 16.82
CA ALA A 311 -6.32 10.01 16.89
C ALA A 311 -5.00 10.28 16.11
N ARG A 312 -5.07 10.95 14.96
CA ARG A 312 -3.88 11.34 14.19
C ARG A 312 -3.06 12.40 14.90
N ASP A 313 -3.71 13.37 15.53
CA ASP A 313 -3.05 14.45 16.25
C ASP A 313 -2.34 13.92 17.52
N GLU A 314 -2.91 12.91 18.17
CA GLU A 314 -2.29 12.20 19.30
C GLU A 314 -1.05 11.40 18.87
N ALA A 315 -1.13 10.67 17.76
CA ALA A 315 -0.03 9.88 17.22
C ALA A 315 1.15 10.75 16.71
N SER A 316 0.91 12.04 16.44
CA SER A 316 1.91 12.99 15.96
C SER A 316 2.60 13.79 17.08
N ARG A 317 2.21 13.58 18.35
CA ARG A 317 2.81 14.19 19.55
C ARG A 317 3.82 13.27 20.21
#